data_b320c8932947b798a1a5ef972cfd9d4c
#
_entry.id   b320c8932947b798a1a5ef972cfd9d4c
#
_cell.length_a   1.000
_cell.length_b   1.000
_cell.length_c   1.000
_cell.angle_alpha   90.00
_cell.angle_beta   90.00
_cell.angle_gamma   90.00
#
_symmetry.space_group_name_H-M   'P 1'
#
loop_
_entity.id
_entity.type
_entity.pdbx_description
1 polymer ?
#
loop_
_entity_poly.entity_id
_entity_poly.type
_entity_poly.pdbx_seq_one_letter_code
_entity_poly.pdbx_strand_id
1 'polypeptide(L)'
;GRVAYSMQEEKIRYYFVDGIRGVAIINMVIFHFLYDVYIVYEKSPTWYSLPAIHIWQQAICCTFIFISGFVWVWGKEKNLRRGIIFNLLGLLISIITLVAISAQIIWFGILNFMGCAILLTLPLEKLLKKIPAIYGMAICFLLFLLCKQIQFGQIGITGLLQIQVPNLLYNIKILTPLGFPHEGFHSSDYFPIFPWIFLYLCGFYFNQIFMKHYTWQKYAQRKLPCLSVLGSKTIWIYLLHQPFSMLICLLVFH
;
A
#
# COMPACT_ATOMS: atom_id res chain seq x y z
N GLY A 1 -19.39 -2.97 49.91
CA GLY A 1 -18.34 -3.11 48.94
C GLY A 1 -18.91 -3.29 47.53
N ARG A 2 -18.88 -2.23 46.70
CA ARG A 2 -19.16 -2.34 45.26
C ARG A 2 -17.91 -2.86 44.61
N VAL A 3 -17.93 -4.12 44.20
CA VAL A 3 -16.91 -4.66 43.31
C VAL A 3 -17.19 -4.10 41.91
N ALA A 4 -16.41 -3.10 41.51
CA ALA A 4 -16.41 -2.62 40.16
C ALA A 4 -15.77 -3.72 39.27
N TYR A 5 -16.62 -4.49 38.59
CA TYR A 5 -16.17 -5.30 37.47
C TYR A 5 -15.75 -4.36 36.36
N SER A 6 -14.45 -4.11 36.23
CA SER A 6 -13.88 -3.57 35.00
C SER A 6 -13.99 -4.65 33.93
N MET A 7 -15.10 -4.67 33.21
CA MET A 7 -15.18 -5.40 31.96
C MET A 7 -14.21 -4.71 31.00
N GLN A 8 -12.98 -5.22 30.91
CA GLN A 8 -12.14 -4.95 29.75
C GLN A 8 -12.93 -5.49 28.56
N GLU A 9 -13.49 -4.60 27.76
CA GLU A 9 -14.03 -4.97 26.45
C GLU A 9 -12.89 -5.64 25.69
N GLU A 10 -12.95 -6.96 25.54
CA GLU A 10 -12.00 -7.71 24.71
C GLU A 10 -12.09 -7.11 23.32
N LYS A 11 -11.01 -6.44 22.90
CA LYS A 11 -10.92 -5.79 21.60
C LYS A 11 -11.05 -6.85 20.51
N ILE A 12 -12.22 -6.91 19.87
CA ILE A 12 -12.52 -7.87 18.82
C ILE A 12 -11.42 -7.81 17.76
N ARG A 13 -10.77 -8.94 17.49
CA ARG A 13 -9.73 -9.04 16.47
C ARG A 13 -10.23 -9.83 15.27
N TYR A 14 -10.06 -9.25 14.09
CA TYR A 14 -10.43 -9.86 12.82
C TYR A 14 -9.22 -10.57 12.20
N TYR A 15 -8.99 -11.82 12.63
CA TYR A 15 -7.83 -12.63 12.20
C TYR A 15 -7.77 -12.90 10.71
N PHE A 16 -8.92 -12.92 10.03
CA PHE A 16 -8.99 -13.06 8.58
C PHE A 16 -8.29 -11.92 7.84
N VAL A 17 -8.38 -10.69 8.36
CA VAL A 17 -7.68 -9.53 7.81
C VAL A 17 -6.17 -9.69 7.95
N ASP A 18 -5.70 -10.16 9.11
CA ASP A 18 -4.30 -10.52 9.30
C ASP A 18 -3.90 -11.68 8.37
N GLY A 19 -4.80 -12.64 8.11
CA GLY A 19 -4.57 -13.73 7.16
C GLY A 19 -4.35 -13.25 5.73
N ILE A 20 -5.17 -12.32 5.23
CA ILE A 20 -5.00 -11.73 3.89
C ILE A 20 -3.67 -10.98 3.81
N ARG A 21 -3.30 -10.22 4.85
CA ARG A 21 -1.97 -9.59 4.92
C ARG A 21 -0.84 -10.62 4.89
N GLY A 22 -1.03 -11.77 5.57
CA GLY A 22 -0.07 -12.87 5.56
C GLY A 22 0.14 -13.44 4.16
N VAL A 23 -0.93 -13.66 3.40
CA VAL A 23 -0.85 -14.08 1.99
C VAL A 23 -0.14 -13.01 1.16
N ALA A 24 -0.52 -11.75 1.29
CA ALA A 24 0.07 -10.66 0.53
C ALA A 24 1.57 -10.50 0.82
N ILE A 25 2.00 -10.61 2.09
CA ILE A 25 3.41 -10.46 2.46
C ILE A 25 4.27 -11.62 1.95
N ILE A 26 3.75 -12.85 1.94
CA ILE A 26 4.43 -14.00 1.35
C ILE A 26 4.64 -13.76 -0.15
N ASN A 27 3.59 -13.37 -0.86
CA ASN A 27 3.68 -13.07 -2.29
C ASN A 27 4.66 -11.94 -2.58
N MET A 28 4.66 -10.89 -1.75
CA MET A 28 5.61 -9.78 -1.88
C MET A 28 7.06 -10.26 -1.71
N VAL A 29 7.35 -11.06 -0.69
CA VAL A 29 8.71 -11.58 -0.46
C VAL A 29 9.17 -12.44 -1.64
N ILE A 30 8.31 -13.34 -2.15
CA ILE A 30 8.62 -14.17 -3.32
C ILE A 30 8.84 -13.29 -4.55
N PHE A 31 7.97 -12.30 -4.78
CA PHE A 31 8.08 -11.39 -5.92
C PHE A 31 9.41 -10.63 -5.90
N HIS A 32 9.79 -10.03 -4.77
CA HIS A 32 11.04 -9.28 -4.65
C HIS A 32 12.27 -10.17 -4.77
N PHE A 33 12.23 -11.39 -4.21
CA PHE A 33 13.32 -12.35 -4.40
C PHE A 33 13.52 -12.72 -5.89
N LEU A 34 12.43 -12.99 -6.62
CA LEU A 34 12.50 -13.25 -8.06
C LEU A 34 12.95 -12.01 -8.84
N TYR A 35 12.55 -10.82 -8.42
CA TYR A 35 13.00 -9.56 -9.01
C TYR A 35 14.53 -9.42 -8.84
N ASP A 36 15.07 -9.68 -7.66
CA ASP A 36 16.50 -9.64 -7.42
C ASP A 36 17.24 -10.63 -8.33
N VAL A 37 16.80 -11.90 -8.38
CA VAL A 37 17.43 -12.93 -9.20
C VAL A 37 17.39 -12.59 -10.70
N TYR A 38 16.23 -12.17 -11.20
CA TYR A 38 16.02 -12.05 -12.65
C TYR A 38 16.45 -10.69 -13.19
N ILE A 39 16.25 -9.62 -12.43
CA ILE A 39 16.53 -8.25 -12.88
C ILE A 39 17.86 -7.74 -12.34
N VAL A 40 18.08 -7.78 -11.01
CA VAL A 40 19.29 -7.23 -10.40
C VAL A 40 20.52 -8.09 -10.75
N TYR A 41 20.37 -9.44 -10.74
CA TYR A 41 21.43 -10.38 -11.15
C TYR A 41 21.33 -10.85 -12.61
N GLU A 42 20.46 -10.21 -13.41
CA GLU A 42 20.33 -10.35 -14.87
C GLU A 42 20.12 -11.80 -15.37
N LYS A 43 19.56 -12.70 -14.56
CA LYS A 43 19.33 -14.09 -14.96
C LYS A 43 18.21 -14.24 -15.97
N SER A 44 17.21 -13.31 -16.00
CA SER A 44 16.14 -13.24 -17.00
C SER A 44 15.61 -11.81 -17.10
N PRO A 45 16.28 -10.90 -17.83
CA PRO A 45 15.91 -9.48 -17.89
C PRO A 45 14.50 -9.22 -18.43
N THR A 46 13.96 -10.13 -19.24
CA THR A 46 12.61 -10.01 -19.82
C THR A 46 11.48 -10.43 -18.87
N TRP A 47 11.81 -11.04 -17.71
CA TRP A 47 10.80 -11.54 -16.77
C TRP A 47 9.82 -10.45 -16.31
N TYR A 48 10.34 -9.26 -15.98
CA TYR A 48 9.52 -8.17 -15.47
C TYR A 48 8.57 -7.56 -16.50
N SER A 49 8.86 -7.72 -17.80
CA SER A 49 7.99 -7.22 -18.90
C SER A 49 6.78 -8.11 -19.17
N LEU A 50 6.70 -9.30 -18.56
CA LEU A 50 5.59 -10.21 -18.76
C LEU A 50 4.29 -9.65 -18.13
N PRO A 51 3.16 -9.60 -18.86
CA PRO A 51 1.89 -9.08 -18.34
C PRO A 51 1.43 -9.75 -17.05
N ALA A 52 1.62 -11.06 -16.92
CA ALA A 52 1.26 -11.82 -15.72
C ALA A 52 2.03 -11.34 -14.47
N ILE A 53 3.31 -10.99 -14.64
CA ILE A 53 4.15 -10.50 -13.56
C ILE A 53 3.69 -9.12 -13.10
N HIS A 54 3.32 -8.25 -14.04
CA HIS A 54 2.76 -6.95 -13.73
C HIS A 54 1.42 -7.07 -12.99
N ILE A 55 0.52 -7.96 -13.43
CA ILE A 55 -0.76 -8.22 -12.75
C ILE A 55 -0.50 -8.73 -11.33
N TRP A 56 0.43 -9.64 -11.14
CA TRP A 56 0.79 -10.17 -9.83
C TRP A 56 1.30 -9.08 -8.89
N GLN A 57 2.23 -8.23 -9.35
CA GLN A 57 2.72 -7.07 -8.61
C GLN A 57 1.57 -6.13 -8.20
N GLN A 58 0.70 -5.78 -9.14
CA GLN A 58 -0.44 -4.91 -8.89
C GLN A 58 -1.41 -5.52 -7.86
N ALA A 59 -1.66 -6.82 -7.93
CA ALA A 59 -2.53 -7.51 -6.96
C ALA A 59 -1.97 -7.43 -5.53
N ILE A 60 -0.66 -7.63 -5.36
CA ILE A 60 0.01 -7.49 -4.07
C ILE A 60 -0.15 -6.07 -3.53
N CYS A 61 0.22 -5.06 -4.33
CA CYS A 61 0.17 -3.65 -3.93
C CYS A 61 -1.26 -3.20 -3.63
N CYS A 62 -2.22 -3.52 -4.50
CA CYS A 62 -3.63 -3.18 -4.30
C CYS A 62 -4.18 -3.79 -3.00
N THR A 63 -3.80 -5.03 -2.68
CA THR A 63 -4.22 -5.70 -1.45
C THR A 63 -3.71 -4.96 -0.21
N PHE A 64 -2.42 -4.60 -0.16
CA PHE A 64 -1.86 -3.88 0.97
C PHE A 64 -2.49 -2.49 1.15
N ILE A 65 -2.66 -1.75 0.06
CA ILE A 65 -3.22 -0.40 0.09
C ILE A 65 -4.67 -0.43 0.54
N PHE A 66 -5.48 -1.32 -0.04
CA PHE A 66 -6.88 -1.48 0.34
C PHE A 66 -7.05 -1.87 1.80
N ILE A 67 -6.29 -2.87 2.28
CA ILE A 67 -6.35 -3.31 3.68
C ILE A 67 -5.89 -2.20 4.62
N SER A 68 -4.89 -1.41 4.25
CA SER A 68 -4.43 -0.28 5.07
C SER A 68 -5.55 0.74 5.29
N GLY A 69 -6.31 1.08 4.25
CA GLY A 69 -7.51 1.92 4.36
C GLY A 69 -8.62 1.25 5.18
N PHE A 70 -8.85 -0.04 4.95
CA PHE A 70 -9.87 -0.81 5.68
C PHE A 70 -9.66 -0.83 7.18
N VAL A 71 -8.44 -0.99 7.67
CA VAL A 71 -8.13 -1.04 9.11
C VAL A 71 -7.92 0.32 9.75
N TRP A 72 -7.95 1.40 8.97
CA TRP A 72 -7.65 2.75 9.45
C TRP A 72 -8.55 3.15 10.62
N VAL A 73 -9.84 2.83 10.56
CA VAL A 73 -10.84 3.18 11.58
C VAL A 73 -10.50 2.54 12.93
N TRP A 74 -10.03 1.29 12.92
CA TRP A 74 -9.68 0.56 14.14
C TRP A 74 -8.38 1.03 14.80
N GLY A 75 -7.54 1.71 14.03
CA GLY A 75 -6.27 2.27 14.51
C GLY A 75 -6.30 3.75 14.84
N LYS A 76 -7.46 4.40 14.86
CA LYS A 76 -7.64 5.85 14.87
C LYS A 76 -6.77 6.57 15.91
N GLU A 77 -6.74 6.10 17.15
CA GLU A 77 -5.96 6.71 18.24
C GLU A 77 -4.44 6.70 17.99
N LYS A 78 -3.95 5.74 17.21
CA LYS A 78 -2.53 5.55 16.91
C LYS A 78 -2.16 6.02 15.50
N ASN A 79 -3.11 6.47 14.70
CA ASN A 79 -2.87 6.75 13.28
C ASN A 79 -1.91 7.92 13.06
N LEU A 80 -1.94 8.95 13.89
CA LEU A 80 -0.95 10.03 13.80
C LEU A 80 0.48 9.48 13.94
N ARG A 81 0.73 8.71 15.00
CA ARG A 81 2.04 8.09 15.24
C ARG A 81 2.41 7.11 14.13
N ARG A 82 1.46 6.27 13.68
CA ARG A 82 1.69 5.29 12.60
C ARG A 82 2.05 5.98 11.28
N GLY A 83 1.32 7.04 10.91
CA GLY A 83 1.59 7.79 9.70
C GLY A 83 2.98 8.43 9.70
N ILE A 84 3.39 9.01 10.83
CA ILE A 84 4.74 9.57 11.00
C ILE A 84 5.79 8.45 10.89
N ILE A 85 5.62 7.35 11.61
CA ILE A 85 6.57 6.22 11.57
C ILE A 85 6.72 5.67 10.15
N PHE A 86 5.64 5.49 9.40
CA PHE A 86 5.71 4.98 8.03
C PHE A 86 6.46 5.94 7.10
N ASN A 87 6.26 7.26 7.24
CA ASN A 87 7.03 8.24 6.46
C ASN A 87 8.52 8.22 6.85
N LEU A 88 8.86 8.12 8.13
CA LEU A 88 10.25 8.02 8.57
C LEU A 88 10.92 6.73 8.06
N LEU A 89 10.23 5.59 8.11
CA LEU A 89 10.73 4.34 7.55
C LEU A 89 10.89 4.40 6.03
N GLY A 90 9.95 5.03 5.33
CA GLY A 90 10.07 5.25 3.89
C GLY A 90 11.26 6.15 3.54
N LEU A 91 11.49 7.22 4.31
CA LEU A 91 12.67 8.08 4.15
C LEU A 91 13.97 7.31 4.43
N LEU A 92 13.99 6.48 5.47
CA LEU A 92 15.13 5.63 5.79
C LEU A 92 15.48 4.68 4.61
N ILE A 93 14.47 4.05 4.00
CA ILE A 93 14.66 3.20 2.81
C ILE A 93 15.21 4.03 1.65
N SER A 94 14.71 5.25 1.43
CA SER A 94 15.22 6.15 0.39
C SER A 94 16.71 6.45 0.60
N ILE A 95 17.12 6.75 1.83
CA ILE A 95 18.53 7.02 2.17
C ILE A 95 19.39 5.77 1.98
N ILE A 96 18.93 4.61 2.45
CA ILE A 96 19.67 3.35 2.32
C ILE A 96 19.87 3.00 0.84
N THR A 97 18.82 3.09 0.01
CA THR A 97 18.91 2.77 -1.41
C THR A 97 19.76 3.77 -2.17
N LEU A 98 19.71 5.05 -1.81
CA LEU A 98 20.58 6.08 -2.39
C LEU A 98 22.06 5.78 -2.16
N VAL A 99 22.43 5.34 -0.95
CA VAL A 99 23.83 5.11 -0.56
C VAL A 99 24.33 3.73 -1.01
N ALA A 100 23.52 2.69 -0.84
CA ALA A 100 23.94 1.31 -1.07
C ALA A 100 23.75 0.84 -2.52
N ILE A 101 22.65 1.25 -3.19
CA ILE A 101 22.28 0.75 -4.51
C ILE A 101 21.61 1.88 -5.30
N SER A 102 22.37 2.89 -5.69
CA SER A 102 21.81 4.09 -6.36
C SER A 102 21.05 3.80 -7.66
N ALA A 103 21.39 2.71 -8.36
CA ALA A 103 20.65 2.25 -9.55
C ALA A 103 19.22 1.79 -9.23
N GLN A 104 18.94 1.40 -7.99
CA GLN A 104 17.64 0.93 -7.51
C GLN A 104 17.07 1.88 -6.45
N ILE A 105 17.34 3.17 -6.59
CA ILE A 105 16.87 4.19 -5.65
C ILE A 105 15.35 4.17 -5.52
N ILE A 106 14.86 4.30 -4.28
CA ILE A 106 13.44 4.37 -3.97
C ILE A 106 13.11 5.78 -3.46
N TRP A 107 12.40 6.55 -4.28
CA TRP A 107 11.82 7.83 -3.90
C TRP A 107 10.31 7.71 -3.80
N PHE A 108 9.74 8.10 -2.65
CA PHE A 108 8.32 8.05 -2.40
C PHE A 108 7.70 6.67 -2.67
N GLY A 109 8.25 5.66 -1.98
CA GLY A 109 7.78 4.28 -2.07
C GLY A 109 6.47 4.04 -1.31
N ILE A 110 6.02 2.79 -1.30
CA ILE A 110 4.73 2.40 -0.71
C ILE A 110 4.59 2.79 0.77
N LEU A 111 5.69 2.80 1.57
CA LEU A 111 5.63 3.23 2.98
C LEU A 111 5.38 4.73 3.11
N ASN A 112 6.00 5.57 2.28
CA ASN A 112 5.73 7.00 2.25
C ASN A 112 4.28 7.26 1.85
N PHE A 113 3.81 6.59 0.80
CA PHE A 113 2.40 6.68 0.40
C PHE A 113 1.47 6.30 1.56
N MET A 114 1.67 5.14 2.20
CA MET A 114 0.81 4.70 3.30
C MET A 114 0.85 5.67 4.49
N GLY A 115 2.03 6.19 4.83
CA GLY A 115 2.18 7.21 5.86
C GLY A 115 1.37 8.47 5.54
N CYS A 116 1.50 8.98 4.32
CA CYS A 116 0.73 10.13 3.85
C CYS A 116 -0.78 9.85 3.80
N ALA A 117 -1.21 8.69 3.30
CA ALA A 117 -2.63 8.32 3.23
C ALA A 117 -3.26 8.26 4.62
N ILE A 118 -2.56 7.66 5.60
CA ILE A 118 -3.01 7.62 7.00
C ILE A 118 -3.20 9.05 7.54
N LEU A 119 -2.21 9.93 7.35
CA LEU A 119 -2.22 11.29 7.86
C LEU A 119 -3.26 12.17 7.17
N LEU A 120 -3.39 12.07 5.84
CA LEU A 120 -4.38 12.83 5.07
C LEU A 120 -5.82 12.45 5.44
N THR A 121 -6.06 11.20 5.79
CA THR A 121 -7.39 10.74 6.18
C THR A 121 -7.82 11.31 7.55
N LEU A 122 -6.90 11.67 8.45
CA LEU A 122 -7.22 12.24 9.77
C LEU A 122 -8.10 13.50 9.68
N PRO A 123 -7.71 14.57 8.99
CA PRO A 123 -8.53 15.76 8.86
C PRO A 123 -9.77 15.54 7.98
N LEU A 124 -9.70 14.62 7.03
CA LEU A 124 -10.78 14.35 6.06
C LEU A 124 -11.85 13.41 6.60
N GLU A 125 -11.60 12.67 7.69
CA GLU A 125 -12.51 11.65 8.21
C GLU A 125 -13.95 12.13 8.36
N LYS A 126 -14.14 13.32 8.97
CA LYS A 126 -15.47 13.87 9.21
C LYS A 126 -16.23 14.18 7.92
N LEU A 127 -15.51 14.63 6.89
CA LEU A 127 -16.08 14.91 5.57
C LEU A 127 -16.39 13.61 4.83
N LEU A 128 -15.47 12.66 4.82
CA LEU A 128 -15.64 11.36 4.17
C LEU A 128 -16.85 10.59 4.74
N LYS A 129 -17.05 10.64 6.05
CA LYS A 129 -18.20 9.98 6.71
C LYS A 129 -19.57 10.59 6.39
N LYS A 130 -19.63 11.79 5.80
CA LYS A 130 -20.91 12.36 5.32
C LYS A 130 -21.40 11.69 4.04
N ILE A 131 -20.52 11.05 3.28
CA ILE A 131 -20.85 10.35 2.05
C ILE A 131 -21.27 8.92 2.41
N PRO A 132 -22.44 8.43 1.96
CA PRO A 132 -22.82 7.05 2.20
C PRO A 132 -21.77 6.08 1.65
N ALA A 133 -21.43 5.06 2.43
CA ALA A 133 -20.24 4.22 2.18
C ALA A 133 -20.22 3.56 0.78
N ILE A 134 -21.36 3.12 0.28
CA ILE A 134 -21.48 2.50 -1.06
C ILE A 134 -21.10 3.50 -2.14
N TYR A 135 -21.65 4.73 -2.08
CA TYR A 135 -21.34 5.77 -3.07
C TYR A 135 -19.89 6.25 -2.94
N GLY A 136 -19.40 6.43 -1.70
CA GLY A 136 -18.01 6.80 -1.45
C GLY A 136 -17.04 5.78 -2.04
N MET A 137 -17.30 4.47 -1.83
CA MET A 137 -16.49 3.40 -2.40
C MET A 137 -16.54 3.39 -3.93
N ALA A 138 -17.75 3.51 -4.53
CA ALA A 138 -17.92 3.51 -5.98
C ALA A 138 -17.21 4.71 -6.64
N ILE A 139 -17.35 5.91 -6.07
CA ILE A 139 -16.69 7.13 -6.55
C ILE A 139 -15.17 6.97 -6.46
N CYS A 140 -14.65 6.52 -5.31
CA CYS A 140 -13.21 6.33 -5.14
C CYS A 140 -12.67 5.27 -6.11
N PHE A 141 -13.38 4.17 -6.32
CA PHE A 141 -12.97 3.15 -7.29
C PHE A 141 -12.94 3.69 -8.72
N LEU A 142 -13.95 4.46 -9.11
CA LEU A 142 -13.98 5.12 -10.42
C LEU A 142 -12.80 6.11 -10.57
N LEU A 143 -12.55 6.94 -9.56
CA LEU A 143 -11.43 7.88 -9.57
C LEU A 143 -10.08 7.15 -9.63
N PHE A 144 -9.93 6.02 -8.93
CA PHE A 144 -8.74 5.18 -9.04
C PHE A 144 -8.50 4.74 -10.49
N LEU A 145 -9.53 4.23 -11.16
CA LEU A 145 -9.43 3.77 -12.56
C LEU A 145 -9.12 4.94 -13.52
N LEU A 146 -9.78 6.09 -13.34
CA LEU A 146 -9.59 7.27 -14.19
C LEU A 146 -8.19 7.88 -14.03
N CYS A 147 -7.67 7.93 -12.79
CA CYS A 147 -6.38 8.55 -12.51
C CYS A 147 -5.19 7.58 -12.65
N LYS A 148 -5.41 6.31 -13.00
CA LYS A 148 -4.37 5.28 -13.06
C LYS A 148 -3.20 5.65 -13.97
N GLN A 149 -3.44 6.43 -15.03
CA GLN A 149 -2.46 6.86 -16.00
C GLN A 149 -1.90 8.28 -15.74
N ILE A 150 -2.23 8.88 -14.58
CA ILE A 150 -1.86 10.28 -14.28
C ILE A 150 -0.34 10.49 -14.33
N GLN A 151 0.45 9.53 -13.86
CA GLN A 151 1.91 9.61 -13.89
C GLN A 151 2.50 9.62 -15.32
N PHE A 152 1.70 9.22 -16.32
CA PHE A 152 2.07 9.23 -17.74
C PHE A 152 1.40 10.37 -18.51
N GLY A 153 0.88 11.38 -17.83
CA GLY A 153 0.28 12.56 -18.45
C GLY A 153 -1.16 12.39 -18.93
N GLN A 154 -1.87 11.36 -18.48
CA GLN A 154 -3.21 11.08 -18.98
C GLN A 154 -4.18 10.78 -17.83
N ILE A 155 -5.42 11.23 -17.97
CA ILE A 155 -6.55 10.86 -17.11
C ILE A 155 -7.63 10.24 -18.00
N GLY A 156 -8.22 9.14 -17.56
CA GLY A 156 -9.28 8.44 -18.27
C GLY A 156 -9.00 6.94 -18.41
N ILE A 157 -9.82 6.27 -19.20
CA ILE A 157 -9.72 4.84 -19.45
C ILE A 157 -9.11 4.63 -20.83
N THR A 158 -8.02 3.89 -20.90
CA THR A 158 -7.32 3.56 -22.15
C THR A 158 -8.30 2.93 -23.15
N GLY A 159 -8.37 3.50 -24.35
CA GLY A 159 -9.26 3.02 -25.43
C GLY A 159 -10.70 3.54 -25.39
N LEU A 160 -11.11 4.26 -24.33
CA LEU A 160 -12.47 4.83 -24.24
C LEU A 160 -12.45 6.37 -24.25
N LEU A 161 -11.82 6.98 -23.28
CA LEU A 161 -11.68 8.42 -23.14
C LEU A 161 -10.38 8.72 -22.42
N GLN A 162 -9.52 9.52 -23.04
CA GLN A 162 -8.27 9.99 -22.44
C GLN A 162 -8.16 11.50 -22.61
N ILE A 163 -7.87 12.17 -21.50
CA ILE A 163 -7.64 13.62 -21.45
C ILE A 163 -6.17 13.82 -21.07
N GLN A 164 -5.48 14.65 -21.84
CA GLN A 164 -4.10 15.03 -21.56
C GLN A 164 -4.05 15.95 -20.34
N VAL A 165 -3.18 15.62 -19.39
CA VAL A 165 -2.89 16.46 -18.23
C VAL A 165 -1.91 17.57 -18.67
N PRO A 166 -2.10 18.83 -18.26
CA PRO A 166 -1.18 19.91 -18.64
C PRO A 166 0.25 19.61 -18.22
N ASN A 167 1.19 19.72 -19.17
CA ASN A 167 2.62 19.47 -18.95
C ASN A 167 3.22 20.35 -17.85
N LEU A 168 2.64 21.52 -17.58
CA LEU A 168 3.09 22.43 -16.52
C LEU A 168 3.17 21.74 -15.14
N LEU A 169 2.27 20.80 -14.86
CA LEU A 169 2.25 20.06 -13.58
C LEU A 169 3.50 19.16 -13.42
N TYR A 170 4.01 18.63 -14.52
CA TYR A 170 5.20 17.75 -14.53
C TYR A 170 6.53 18.55 -14.53
N ASN A 171 6.48 19.88 -14.63
CA ASN A 171 7.65 20.73 -14.49
C ASN A 171 7.89 21.17 -13.04
N ILE A 172 6.93 20.93 -12.15
CA ILE A 172 6.98 21.35 -10.75
C ILE A 172 7.40 20.18 -9.87
N LYS A 173 8.67 20.12 -9.48
CA LYS A 173 9.27 18.99 -8.73
C LYS A 173 8.51 18.62 -7.45
N ILE A 174 7.95 19.61 -6.74
CA ILE A 174 7.21 19.37 -5.49
C ILE A 174 5.89 18.60 -5.71
N LEU A 175 5.39 18.52 -6.94
CA LEU A 175 4.19 17.75 -7.28
C LEU A 175 4.48 16.27 -7.57
N THR A 176 5.75 15.87 -7.63
CA THR A 176 6.14 14.47 -7.82
C THR A 176 5.45 13.53 -6.81
N PRO A 177 5.42 13.78 -5.50
CA PRO A 177 4.72 12.90 -4.56
C PRO A 177 3.20 12.79 -4.80
N LEU A 178 2.60 13.77 -5.48
CA LEU A 178 1.17 13.77 -5.79
C LEU A 178 0.80 12.90 -7.00
N GLY A 179 1.75 12.60 -7.89
CA GLY A 179 1.50 11.79 -9.10
C GLY A 179 1.93 12.48 -10.40
N PHE A 180 2.66 13.59 -10.30
CA PHE A 180 3.18 14.35 -11.43
C PHE A 180 4.72 14.29 -11.43
N PRO A 181 5.32 13.14 -11.81
CA PRO A 181 6.77 12.99 -11.79
C PRO A 181 7.41 13.94 -12.82
N HIS A 182 8.41 14.71 -12.35
CA HIS A 182 9.14 15.64 -13.22
C HIS A 182 10.08 14.87 -14.16
N GLU A 183 10.48 15.53 -15.25
CA GLU A 183 11.42 14.97 -16.20
C GLU A 183 12.73 14.55 -15.51
N GLY A 184 13.23 13.35 -15.84
CA GLY A 184 14.40 12.75 -15.19
C GLY A 184 14.14 12.12 -13.82
N PHE A 185 12.90 12.13 -13.32
CA PHE A 185 12.56 11.40 -12.09
C PHE A 185 12.62 9.89 -12.30
N HIS A 186 13.33 9.20 -11.42
CA HIS A 186 13.42 7.75 -11.39
C HIS A 186 13.23 7.24 -9.96
N SER A 187 12.44 6.18 -9.84
CA SER A 187 12.28 5.44 -8.59
C SER A 187 11.90 4.00 -8.90
N SER A 188 12.55 3.04 -8.25
CA SER A 188 12.26 1.61 -8.44
C SER A 188 10.95 1.18 -7.77
N ASP A 189 10.45 1.96 -6.81
CA ASP A 189 9.19 1.72 -6.11
C ASP A 189 8.49 3.09 -5.91
N TYR A 190 7.71 3.52 -6.90
CA TYR A 190 7.04 4.81 -6.88
C TYR A 190 5.53 4.64 -6.67
N PHE A 191 5.06 5.12 -5.52
CA PHE A 191 3.63 5.10 -5.13
C PHE A 191 3.16 6.52 -4.80
N PRO A 192 2.83 7.35 -5.82
CA PRO A 192 2.33 8.70 -5.58
C PRO A 192 0.96 8.69 -4.91
N ILE A 193 0.57 9.85 -4.33
CA ILE A 193 -0.75 10.01 -3.71
C ILE A 193 -1.84 9.64 -4.71
N PHE A 194 -1.85 10.24 -5.92
CA PHE A 194 -2.77 9.85 -6.98
C PHE A 194 -2.12 8.79 -7.90
N PRO A 195 -2.81 7.69 -8.22
CA PRO A 195 -4.22 7.39 -7.92
C PRO A 195 -4.44 6.61 -6.61
N TRP A 196 -3.40 6.20 -5.91
CA TRP A 196 -3.43 5.19 -4.86
C TRP A 196 -4.27 5.57 -3.64
N ILE A 197 -4.40 6.88 -3.35
CA ILE A 197 -5.26 7.36 -2.25
C ILE A 197 -6.73 6.95 -2.46
N PHE A 198 -7.20 6.89 -3.69
CA PHE A 198 -8.57 6.48 -3.98
C PHE A 198 -8.79 5.00 -3.67
N LEU A 199 -7.82 4.12 -3.96
CA LEU A 199 -7.89 2.72 -3.59
C LEU A 199 -7.83 2.53 -2.06
N TYR A 200 -7.00 3.32 -1.37
CA TYR A 200 -6.95 3.37 0.08
C TYR A 200 -8.31 3.76 0.67
N LEU A 201 -8.95 4.79 0.12
CA LEU A 201 -10.28 5.24 0.54
C LEU A 201 -11.38 4.22 0.20
N CYS A 202 -11.24 3.43 -0.86
CA CYS A 202 -12.13 2.27 -1.07
C CYS A 202 -12.11 1.33 0.13
N GLY A 203 -10.93 1.02 0.67
CA GLY A 203 -10.80 0.23 1.89
C GLY A 203 -11.46 0.90 3.10
N PHE A 204 -11.26 2.21 3.27
CA PHE A 204 -11.91 3.00 4.32
C PHE A 204 -13.44 2.92 4.26
N TYR A 205 -14.04 3.08 3.08
CA TYR A 205 -15.48 2.96 2.91
C TYR A 205 -15.96 1.52 3.04
N PHE A 206 -15.18 0.54 2.57
CA PHE A 206 -15.52 -0.86 2.74
C PHE A 206 -15.59 -1.27 4.21
N ASN A 207 -14.76 -0.70 5.09
CA ASN A 207 -14.89 -0.90 6.53
C ASN A 207 -16.27 -0.52 7.05
N GLN A 208 -16.83 0.60 6.61
CA GLN A 208 -18.16 1.04 7.05
C GLN A 208 -19.27 0.11 6.56
N ILE A 209 -19.12 -0.50 5.38
CA ILE A 209 -20.05 -1.52 4.86
C ILE A 209 -19.89 -2.80 5.69
N PHE A 210 -18.66 -3.26 5.89
CA PHE A 210 -18.33 -4.46 6.66
C PHE A 210 -18.90 -4.41 8.09
N MET A 211 -18.79 -3.26 8.76
CA MET A 211 -19.30 -3.07 10.12
C MET A 211 -20.83 -3.10 10.23
N LYS A 212 -21.56 -3.04 9.12
CA LYS A 212 -23.03 -3.22 9.08
C LYS A 212 -23.45 -4.69 8.92
N HIS A 213 -22.54 -5.59 8.59
CA HIS A 213 -22.82 -6.99 8.31
C HIS A 213 -22.25 -7.93 9.39
N TYR A 214 -23.06 -8.27 10.37
CA TYR A 214 -22.66 -9.14 11.50
C TYR A 214 -22.10 -10.51 11.05
N THR A 215 -22.68 -11.12 10.04
CA THR A 215 -22.20 -12.40 9.48
C THR A 215 -20.77 -12.29 8.97
N TRP A 216 -20.42 -11.23 8.27
CA TRP A 216 -19.05 -11.00 7.77
C TRP A 216 -18.06 -10.82 8.91
N GLN A 217 -18.46 -10.08 9.95
CA GLN A 217 -17.63 -9.89 11.14
C GLN A 217 -17.36 -11.22 11.85
N LYS A 218 -18.38 -12.07 12.00
CA LYS A 218 -18.24 -13.41 12.61
C LYS A 218 -17.27 -14.30 11.82
N TYR A 219 -17.34 -14.30 10.48
CA TYR A 219 -16.40 -15.04 9.64
C TYR A 219 -14.98 -14.48 9.75
N ALA A 220 -14.82 -13.15 9.80
CA ALA A 220 -13.54 -12.50 9.87
C ALA A 220 -12.79 -12.72 11.21
N GLN A 221 -13.49 -13.13 12.27
CA GLN A 221 -12.89 -13.49 13.55
C GLN A 221 -12.24 -14.90 13.55
N ARG A 222 -12.46 -15.70 12.51
CA ARG A 222 -11.86 -17.03 12.41
C ARG A 222 -10.34 -16.93 12.30
N LYS A 223 -9.65 -17.69 13.12
CA LYS A 223 -8.18 -17.77 13.09
C LYS A 223 -7.73 -18.54 11.84
N LEU A 224 -6.78 -17.96 11.12
CA LEU A 224 -5.98 -18.64 10.11
C LEU A 224 -4.59 -18.81 10.70
N PRO A 225 -4.24 -19.95 11.33
CA PRO A 225 -3.02 -20.08 12.17
C PRO A 225 -1.81 -19.51 11.44
N CYS A 226 -0.80 -19.89 11.09
CA CYS A 226 0.39 -19.34 10.45
C CYS A 226 0.19 -17.99 9.69
N LEU A 227 -0.85 -17.86 8.84
CA LEU A 227 -1.08 -16.65 8.02
C LEU A 227 -1.41 -15.42 8.86
N SER A 228 -2.23 -15.58 9.92
CA SER A 228 -2.56 -14.45 10.79
C SER A 228 -1.35 -13.99 11.61
N VAL A 229 -0.44 -14.89 11.97
CA VAL A 229 0.81 -14.54 12.65
C VAL A 229 1.71 -13.73 11.71
N LEU A 230 1.92 -14.20 10.48
CA LEU A 230 2.70 -13.48 9.47
C LEU A 230 2.10 -12.10 9.18
N GLY A 231 0.78 -12.03 8.99
CA GLY A 231 0.08 -10.76 8.75
C GLY A 231 0.20 -9.77 9.90
N SER A 232 0.31 -10.23 11.14
CA SER A 232 0.54 -9.36 12.30
C SER A 232 1.97 -8.79 12.36
N LYS A 233 2.93 -9.43 11.69
CA LYS A 233 4.34 -9.05 11.63
C LYS A 233 4.74 -8.37 10.30
N THR A 234 3.78 -8.00 9.47
CA THR A 234 3.98 -7.51 8.11
C THR A 234 5.07 -6.45 8.00
N ILE A 235 5.10 -5.44 8.90
CA ILE A 235 6.08 -4.36 8.82
C ILE A 235 7.52 -4.85 9.01
N TRP A 236 7.75 -5.78 9.92
CA TRP A 236 9.07 -6.34 10.15
C TRP A 236 9.53 -7.21 8.98
N ILE A 237 8.63 -8.04 8.44
CA ILE A 237 8.92 -8.86 7.26
C ILE A 237 9.22 -7.93 6.08
N TYR A 238 8.43 -6.86 5.90
CA TYR A 238 8.65 -5.86 4.84
C TYR A 238 10.02 -5.20 4.96
N LEU A 239 10.47 -4.83 6.16
CA LEU A 239 11.77 -4.16 6.33
C LEU A 239 12.96 -5.12 6.15
N LEU A 240 12.78 -6.39 6.52
CA LEU A 240 13.88 -7.37 6.54
C LEU A 240 14.00 -8.19 5.26
N HIS A 241 12.95 -8.31 4.44
CA HIS A 241 12.96 -9.21 3.27
C HIS A 241 14.05 -8.85 2.26
N GLN A 242 14.26 -7.56 1.98
CA GLN A 242 15.21 -7.13 0.96
C GLN A 242 16.68 -7.38 1.36
N PRO A 243 17.14 -7.02 2.57
CA PRO A 243 18.47 -7.42 3.03
C PRO A 243 18.71 -8.93 2.99
N PHE A 244 17.70 -9.74 3.37
CA PHE A 244 17.79 -11.19 3.32
C PHE A 244 17.86 -11.72 1.88
N SER A 245 17.01 -11.22 1.00
CA SER A 245 17.01 -11.58 -0.42
C SER A 245 18.35 -11.28 -1.07
N MET A 246 18.87 -10.09 -0.88
CA MET A 246 20.16 -9.68 -1.43
C MET A 246 21.32 -10.51 -0.87
N LEU A 247 21.29 -10.85 0.43
CA LEU A 247 22.31 -11.71 1.03
C LEU A 247 22.29 -13.11 0.40
N ILE A 248 21.11 -13.72 0.21
CA ILE A 248 20.97 -15.03 -0.45
C ILE A 248 21.50 -14.95 -1.89
N CYS A 249 21.11 -13.94 -2.64
CA CYS A 249 21.59 -13.76 -4.02
C CYS A 249 23.12 -13.59 -4.07
N LEU A 250 23.69 -12.83 -3.13
CA LEU A 250 25.14 -12.67 -3.04
C LEU A 250 25.86 -14.00 -2.80
N LEU A 251 25.32 -14.84 -1.90
CA LEU A 251 25.95 -16.14 -1.58
C LEU A 251 25.80 -17.18 -2.70
N VAL A 252 24.75 -17.06 -3.53
CA VAL A 252 24.46 -18.04 -4.59
C VAL A 252 25.11 -17.65 -5.92
N PHE A 253 25.23 -16.36 -6.23
CA PHE A 253 25.68 -15.87 -7.53
C PHE A 253 27.05 -15.20 -7.53
N HIS A 254 27.69 -15.14 -6.37
CA HIS A 254 29.13 -14.82 -6.18
C HIS A 254 29.88 -16.02 -5.68
#